data_624b5061ad7dc329d4c7b55db70fd3cc
#
_entry.id   624b5061ad7dc329d4c7b55db70fd3cc
#
_cell.length_a   1.000
_cell.length_b   1.000
_cell.length_c   1.000
_cell.angle_alpha   90.00
_cell.angle_beta   90.00
_cell.angle_gamma   90.00
#
_symmetry.space_group_name_H-M   'P 1'
#
loop_
_entity.id
_entity.type
_entity.pdbx_description
1 polymer ?
#
loop_
_entity_poly.entity_id
_entity_poly.type
_entity_poly.pdbx_seq_one_letter_code
_entity_poly.pdbx_strand_id
1 'polypeptide(L)'
;MAPAPDAAVKLSIKVIEGAKSAASLGTEREGTGIVIGERGLILTIGYLIIEAASILVMMGDGRVYPAVVEGFDQATGFGLLRAPGVAVAPVPLGDSGAIRELDSVAIVAHAAADGISEAAVVSRRPFVGWWEYLLEDALFTAPPRAEHSGAGLFDGSARLIGVGSLWVGDALDVGAAFPGNMFVPIDLLKPILADLVATGRRSGPQRPWLGVYTEQHDDQVLVSRVLPDSPAHRCGLQRGDIILGVAGESIGGQSEFYERLWSCGEAGVEVDLHVLQDKKVTELRVKTMDRLEYFKPWTF
;
A
#
# COMPACT_ATOMS: atom_id res chain seq x y z
N MET A 1 -11.69 -25.64 -6.04
CA MET A 1 -12.93 -24.83 -6.22
C MET A 1 -12.47 -23.50 -6.82
N ALA A 2 -13.10 -23.02 -7.87
CA ALA A 2 -12.70 -21.74 -8.47
C ALA A 2 -12.99 -20.61 -7.46
N PRO A 3 -12.12 -19.58 -7.35
CA PRO A 3 -12.42 -18.39 -6.55
C PRO A 3 -13.70 -17.74 -7.07
N ALA A 4 -14.48 -17.11 -6.18
CA ALA A 4 -15.75 -16.50 -6.51
C ALA A 4 -15.52 -15.17 -7.26
N PRO A 5 -15.61 -15.13 -8.60
CA PRO A 5 -15.38 -13.90 -9.37
C PRO A 5 -16.41 -12.81 -9.05
N ASP A 6 -17.59 -13.19 -8.60
CA ASP A 6 -18.67 -12.26 -8.22
C ASP A 6 -18.31 -11.39 -7.01
N ALA A 7 -17.35 -11.82 -6.19
CA ALA A 7 -16.85 -11.03 -5.05
C ALA A 7 -15.77 -10.02 -5.44
N ALA A 8 -15.25 -10.08 -6.66
CA ALA A 8 -14.33 -9.07 -7.19
C ALA A 8 -15.14 -7.99 -7.93
N VAL A 9 -15.06 -6.78 -7.48
CA VAL A 9 -15.83 -5.65 -7.98
C VAL A 9 -14.92 -4.59 -8.58
N LYS A 10 -15.38 -3.87 -9.60
CA LYS A 10 -14.66 -2.70 -10.11
C LYS A 10 -14.88 -1.51 -9.20
N LEU A 11 -13.79 -0.85 -8.87
CA LEU A 11 -13.78 0.43 -8.17
C LEU A 11 -13.49 1.55 -9.17
N SER A 12 -14.30 2.62 -9.13
CA SER A 12 -14.05 3.88 -9.82
C SER A 12 -14.07 5.00 -8.80
N ILE A 13 -12.96 5.71 -8.67
CA ILE A 13 -12.73 6.69 -7.63
C ILE A 13 -12.39 8.03 -8.26
N LYS A 14 -13.05 9.09 -7.79
CA LYS A 14 -12.65 10.49 -8.04
C LYS A 14 -12.16 11.09 -6.74
N VAL A 15 -11.04 11.79 -6.80
CA VAL A 15 -10.47 12.44 -5.61
C VAL A 15 -11.00 13.87 -5.44
N ILE A 16 -10.85 14.41 -4.23
CA ILE A 16 -11.25 15.79 -3.90
C ILE A 16 -10.43 16.79 -4.72
N GLU A 17 -11.01 17.95 -5.00
CA GLU A 17 -10.32 19.02 -5.71
C GLU A 17 -9.07 19.47 -4.94
N GLY A 18 -7.94 19.59 -5.64
CA GLY A 18 -6.65 19.94 -5.06
C GLY A 18 -6.10 18.86 -4.12
N ALA A 19 -6.44 17.60 -4.35
CA ALA A 19 -5.84 16.46 -3.64
C ALA A 19 -4.32 16.44 -3.80
N LYS A 20 -3.59 16.32 -2.69
CA LYS A 20 -2.12 16.26 -2.70
C LYS A 20 -1.60 14.99 -3.35
N SER A 21 -2.34 13.89 -3.25
CA SER A 21 -2.02 12.62 -3.90
C SER A 21 -2.23 12.64 -5.42
N ALA A 22 -2.98 13.62 -5.96
CA ALA A 22 -3.28 13.68 -7.39
C ALA A 22 -2.03 13.83 -8.28
N ALA A 23 -0.99 14.51 -7.77
CA ALA A 23 0.26 14.70 -8.50
C ALA A 23 1.01 13.39 -8.81
N SER A 24 0.80 12.33 -8.02
CA SER A 24 1.45 11.02 -8.19
C SER A 24 0.49 9.90 -8.60
N LEU A 25 -0.78 9.99 -8.23
CA LEU A 25 -1.76 8.91 -8.41
C LEU A 25 -2.90 9.27 -9.36
N GLY A 26 -2.94 10.53 -9.86
CA GLY A 26 -4.03 11.03 -10.69
C GLY A 26 -5.29 11.40 -9.89
N THR A 27 -6.24 12.05 -10.59
CA THR A 27 -7.52 12.52 -10.03
C THR A 27 -8.65 11.50 -10.18
N GLU A 28 -8.53 10.60 -11.14
CA GLU A 28 -9.43 9.46 -11.35
C GLU A 28 -8.62 8.18 -11.23
N ARG A 29 -9.14 7.23 -10.45
CA ARG A 29 -8.46 5.97 -10.18
C ARG A 29 -9.40 4.82 -10.36
N GLU A 30 -8.87 3.73 -10.91
CA GLU A 30 -9.61 2.50 -11.09
C GLU A 30 -8.84 1.32 -10.48
N GLY A 31 -9.55 0.32 -10.02
CA GLY A 31 -8.96 -0.89 -9.50
C GLY A 31 -10.01 -1.91 -9.10
N THR A 32 -9.57 -2.90 -8.37
CA THR A 32 -10.40 -3.99 -7.87
C THR A 32 -10.66 -3.82 -6.37
N GLY A 33 -11.85 -4.19 -5.94
CA GLY A 33 -12.18 -4.45 -4.54
C GLY A 33 -12.63 -5.89 -4.39
N ILE A 34 -12.34 -6.49 -3.24
CA ILE A 34 -12.75 -7.86 -2.91
C ILE A 34 -13.73 -7.80 -1.74
N VAL A 35 -14.94 -8.34 -1.91
CA VAL A 35 -15.93 -8.41 -0.84
C VAL A 35 -15.48 -9.43 0.20
N ILE A 36 -15.17 -8.97 1.41
CA ILE A 36 -14.63 -9.79 2.51
C ILE A 36 -15.56 -9.89 3.72
N GLY A 37 -16.67 -9.19 3.71
CA GLY A 37 -17.58 -9.18 4.84
C GLY A 37 -19.00 -8.76 4.47
N GLU A 38 -19.89 -8.89 5.45
CA GLU A 38 -21.30 -8.53 5.30
C GLU A 38 -21.50 -7.03 5.05
N ARG A 39 -22.70 -6.68 4.54
CA ARG A 39 -23.09 -5.30 4.20
C ARG A 39 -22.09 -4.61 3.28
N GLY A 40 -21.53 -5.38 2.33
CA GLY A 40 -20.60 -4.86 1.33
C GLY A 40 -19.31 -4.29 1.95
N LEU A 41 -18.70 -5.00 2.91
CA LEU A 41 -17.34 -4.69 3.34
C LEU A 41 -16.36 -5.16 2.27
N ILE A 42 -15.63 -4.22 1.68
CA ILE A 42 -14.76 -4.44 0.53
C ILE A 42 -13.34 -4.09 0.92
N LEU A 43 -12.40 -5.01 0.66
CA LEU A 43 -10.97 -4.81 0.82
C LEU A 43 -10.36 -4.41 -0.53
N THR A 44 -9.47 -3.43 -0.50
CA THR A 44 -8.70 -2.98 -1.66
C THR A 44 -7.31 -2.51 -1.23
N ILE A 45 -6.54 -1.96 -2.17
CA ILE A 45 -5.28 -1.30 -1.86
C ILE A 45 -5.52 0.21 -1.62
N GLY A 46 -4.94 0.74 -0.54
CA GLY A 46 -5.29 2.04 0.02
C GLY A 46 -4.94 3.23 -0.87
N TYR A 47 -3.90 3.16 -1.71
CA TYR A 47 -3.58 4.28 -2.60
C TYR A 47 -4.70 4.62 -3.61
N LEU A 48 -5.61 3.68 -3.89
CA LEU A 48 -6.78 3.95 -4.72
C LEU A 48 -7.73 4.92 -4.04
N ILE A 49 -7.88 4.83 -2.72
CA ILE A 49 -8.93 5.53 -1.96
C ILE A 49 -8.44 6.77 -1.19
N ILE A 50 -7.13 7.02 -1.14
CA ILE A 50 -6.60 8.24 -0.49
C ILE A 50 -7.20 9.48 -1.14
N GLU A 51 -7.76 10.39 -0.30
CA GLU A 51 -8.42 11.64 -0.71
C GLU A 51 -9.61 11.44 -1.67
N ALA A 52 -10.31 10.29 -1.57
CA ALA A 52 -11.48 10.03 -2.39
C ALA A 52 -12.63 11.00 -2.05
N ALA A 53 -13.22 11.64 -3.08
CA ALA A 53 -14.44 12.43 -2.99
C ALA A 53 -15.68 11.60 -3.31
N SER A 54 -15.55 10.63 -4.24
CA SER A 54 -16.61 9.70 -4.58
C SER A 54 -16.04 8.35 -4.99
N ILE A 55 -16.72 7.29 -4.58
CA ILE A 55 -16.35 5.92 -4.89
C ILE A 55 -17.58 5.20 -5.42
N LEU A 56 -17.46 4.61 -6.59
CA LEU A 56 -18.46 3.77 -7.21
C LEU A 56 -17.94 2.34 -7.29
N VAL A 57 -18.78 1.41 -6.86
CA VAL A 57 -18.55 -0.03 -6.94
C VAL A 57 -19.43 -0.58 -8.05
N MET A 58 -18.81 -1.13 -9.08
CA MET A 58 -19.51 -1.75 -10.20
C MET A 58 -19.39 -3.27 -10.10
N MET A 59 -20.53 -3.95 -10.10
CA MET A 59 -20.64 -5.40 -10.08
C MET A 59 -20.46 -5.99 -11.48
N GLY A 60 -20.16 -7.29 -11.56
CA GLY A 60 -20.02 -8.00 -12.83
C GLY A 60 -21.29 -8.01 -13.71
N ASP A 61 -22.47 -7.83 -13.11
CA ASP A 61 -23.77 -7.70 -13.82
C ASP A 61 -24.10 -6.24 -14.24
N GLY A 62 -23.17 -5.31 -14.03
CA GLY A 62 -23.31 -3.90 -14.40
C GLY A 62 -24.04 -3.03 -13.38
N ARG A 63 -24.54 -3.57 -12.27
CA ARG A 63 -25.11 -2.74 -11.18
C ARG A 63 -24.01 -1.91 -10.54
N VAL A 64 -24.34 -0.66 -10.20
CA VAL A 64 -23.41 0.30 -9.60
C VAL A 64 -23.95 0.77 -8.26
N TYR A 65 -23.09 0.78 -7.27
CA TYR A 65 -23.41 1.21 -5.91
C TYR A 65 -22.40 2.27 -5.41
N PRO A 66 -22.85 3.27 -4.68
CA PRO A 66 -21.94 4.17 -3.99
C PRO A 66 -21.28 3.43 -2.81
N ALA A 67 -20.04 3.82 -2.53
CA ALA A 67 -19.30 3.36 -1.37
C ALA A 67 -18.65 4.51 -0.62
N VAL A 68 -18.37 4.28 0.66
CA VAL A 68 -17.60 5.18 1.51
C VAL A 68 -16.33 4.51 1.99
N VAL A 69 -15.32 5.29 2.33
CA VAL A 69 -14.11 4.78 2.99
C VAL A 69 -14.48 4.36 4.40
N GLU A 70 -14.27 3.10 4.73
CA GLU A 70 -14.47 2.53 6.07
C GLU A 70 -13.18 2.61 6.90
N GLY A 71 -12.02 2.43 6.25
CA GLY A 71 -10.74 2.49 6.93
C GLY A 71 -9.55 2.43 5.98
N PHE A 72 -8.41 2.86 6.50
CA PHE A 72 -7.13 2.81 5.81
C PHE A 72 -6.00 2.52 6.79
N ASP A 73 -5.09 1.63 6.40
CA ASP A 73 -3.87 1.36 7.15
C ASP A 73 -2.63 1.69 6.33
N GLN A 74 -1.88 2.67 6.79
CA GLN A 74 -0.69 3.13 6.11
C GLN A 74 0.44 2.09 6.11
N ALA A 75 0.59 1.34 7.21
CA ALA A 75 1.72 0.44 7.39
C ALA A 75 1.64 -0.76 6.45
N THR A 76 0.44 -1.28 6.19
CA THR A 76 0.20 -2.38 5.25
C THR A 76 -0.23 -1.90 3.88
N GLY A 77 -0.78 -0.70 3.78
CA GLY A 77 -1.38 -0.17 2.56
C GLY A 77 -2.78 -0.68 2.28
N PHE A 78 -3.44 -1.42 3.18
CA PHE A 78 -4.83 -1.84 2.99
C PHE A 78 -5.80 -0.67 3.07
N GLY A 79 -6.84 -0.73 2.22
CA GLY A 79 -7.99 0.14 2.27
C GLY A 79 -9.28 -0.66 2.40
N LEU A 80 -10.20 -0.19 3.24
CA LEU A 80 -11.53 -0.76 3.40
C LEU A 80 -12.60 0.22 2.93
N LEU A 81 -13.60 -0.32 2.25
CA LEU A 81 -14.77 0.41 1.79
C LEU A 81 -16.05 -0.26 2.34
N ARG A 82 -17.09 0.56 2.47
CA ARG A 82 -18.45 0.13 2.79
C ARG A 82 -19.39 0.49 1.65
N ALA A 83 -20.01 -0.51 1.04
CA ALA A 83 -21.02 -0.39 0.00
C ALA A 83 -22.27 -1.22 0.35
N PRO A 84 -23.21 -0.70 1.18
CA PRO A 84 -24.32 -1.49 1.74
C PRO A 84 -25.25 -2.14 0.70
N GLY A 85 -25.28 -1.60 -0.53
CA GLY A 85 -26.06 -2.16 -1.63
C GLY A 85 -25.44 -3.41 -2.27
N VAL A 86 -24.17 -3.71 -1.99
CA VAL A 86 -23.46 -4.89 -2.50
C VAL A 86 -23.86 -6.11 -1.69
N ALA A 87 -24.60 -7.02 -2.30
CA ALA A 87 -25.15 -8.22 -1.66
C ALA A 87 -24.61 -9.49 -2.34
N VAL A 88 -23.32 -9.74 -2.20
CA VAL A 88 -22.65 -10.98 -2.64
C VAL A 88 -22.00 -11.67 -1.45
N ALA A 89 -21.84 -12.99 -1.54
CA ALA A 89 -21.16 -13.75 -0.50
C ALA A 89 -19.70 -13.28 -0.35
N PRO A 90 -19.25 -12.97 0.86
CA PRO A 90 -17.85 -12.61 1.10
C PRO A 90 -16.94 -13.81 0.88
N VAL A 91 -15.72 -13.53 0.40
CA VAL A 91 -14.69 -14.56 0.28
C VAL A 91 -14.07 -14.87 1.67
N PRO A 92 -13.72 -16.12 1.94
CA PRO A 92 -13.00 -16.47 3.15
C PRO A 92 -11.55 -15.96 3.09
N LEU A 93 -11.05 -15.44 4.21
CA LEU A 93 -9.64 -15.11 4.36
C LEU A 93 -8.83 -16.40 4.55
N GLY A 94 -7.74 -16.51 3.80
CA GLY A 94 -6.81 -17.63 3.85
C GLY A 94 -5.68 -17.40 4.86
N ASP A 95 -4.61 -18.15 4.67
CA ASP A 95 -3.37 -18.11 5.46
C ASP A 95 -2.22 -17.81 4.50
N SER A 96 -1.78 -16.55 4.46
CA SER A 96 -0.66 -16.15 3.60
C SER A 96 0.69 -16.67 4.12
N GLY A 97 0.78 -16.97 5.42
CA GLY A 97 1.97 -17.58 6.02
C GLY A 97 2.20 -19.02 5.58
N ALA A 98 1.15 -19.74 5.17
CA ALA A 98 1.26 -21.12 4.68
C ALA A 98 1.76 -21.22 3.23
N ILE A 99 1.69 -20.15 2.44
CA ILE A 99 2.07 -20.13 1.02
C ILE A 99 3.59 -20.21 0.86
N ARG A 100 4.03 -20.96 -0.13
CA ARG A 100 5.44 -21.15 -0.46
C ARG A 100 5.73 -20.66 -1.89
N GLU A 101 7.00 -20.44 -2.15
CA GLU A 101 7.48 -20.23 -3.52
C GLU A 101 7.14 -21.47 -4.37
N LEU A 102 6.79 -21.21 -5.62
CA LEU A 102 6.29 -22.15 -6.63
C LEU A 102 4.86 -22.66 -6.38
N ASP A 103 4.17 -22.25 -5.31
CA ASP A 103 2.75 -22.56 -5.17
C ASP A 103 1.93 -21.87 -6.28
N SER A 104 1.02 -22.66 -6.86
CA SER A 104 0.04 -22.14 -7.83
C SER A 104 -1.02 -21.35 -7.11
N VAL A 105 -1.32 -20.17 -7.64
CA VAL A 105 -2.29 -19.23 -7.11
C VAL A 105 -3.16 -18.66 -8.22
N ALA A 106 -4.32 -18.10 -7.87
CA ALA A 106 -5.19 -17.41 -8.80
C ALA A 106 -5.24 -15.91 -8.45
N ILE A 107 -5.05 -15.06 -9.46
CA ILE A 107 -5.28 -13.62 -9.35
C ILE A 107 -6.68 -13.33 -9.87
N VAL A 108 -7.53 -12.73 -9.03
CA VAL A 108 -8.90 -12.33 -9.39
C VAL A 108 -8.99 -10.81 -9.38
N ALA A 109 -9.26 -10.24 -10.52
CA ALA A 109 -9.49 -8.81 -10.69
C ALA A 109 -10.89 -8.59 -11.32
N HIS A 110 -11.40 -7.37 -11.13
CA HIS A 110 -12.57 -6.95 -11.87
C HIS A 110 -12.19 -6.83 -13.35
N ALA A 111 -12.37 -7.76 -14.16
CA ALA A 111 -12.22 -7.60 -15.60
C ALA A 111 -13.43 -8.23 -16.29
N ALA A 112 -13.75 -7.72 -17.48
CA ALA A 112 -14.65 -8.42 -18.40
C ALA A 112 -14.12 -9.85 -18.59
N ALA A 113 -14.90 -10.77 -19.10
CA ALA A 113 -14.66 -12.15 -19.51
C ALA A 113 -13.54 -13.01 -18.85
N ASP A 114 -12.37 -12.44 -18.51
CA ASP A 114 -11.17 -13.14 -17.99
C ASP A 114 -10.73 -12.64 -16.61
N GLY A 115 -11.68 -12.42 -15.68
CA GLY A 115 -11.41 -11.91 -14.33
C GLY A 115 -10.45 -12.74 -13.50
N ILE A 116 -10.14 -14.00 -13.88
CA ILE A 116 -9.26 -14.91 -13.19
C ILE A 116 -8.05 -15.22 -14.07
N SER A 117 -6.84 -15.11 -13.52
CA SER A 117 -5.62 -15.58 -14.15
C SER A 117 -4.82 -16.47 -13.20
N GLU A 118 -4.23 -17.53 -13.75
CA GLU A 118 -3.31 -18.38 -13.02
C GLU A 118 -1.94 -17.71 -12.92
N ALA A 119 -1.29 -17.86 -11.77
CA ALA A 119 0.05 -17.40 -11.51
C ALA A 119 0.75 -18.35 -10.52
N ALA A 120 2.04 -18.16 -10.33
CA ALA A 120 2.78 -18.81 -9.25
C ALA A 120 3.41 -17.74 -8.35
N VAL A 121 3.54 -18.03 -7.06
CA VAL A 121 4.37 -17.25 -6.17
C VAL A 121 5.83 -17.54 -6.53
N VAL A 122 6.56 -16.54 -6.99
CA VAL A 122 7.94 -16.70 -7.46
C VAL A 122 8.97 -16.26 -6.43
N SER A 123 8.56 -15.44 -5.46
CA SER A 123 9.42 -14.99 -4.37
C SER A 123 8.58 -14.51 -3.19
N ARG A 124 9.15 -14.66 -1.98
CA ARG A 124 8.68 -14.05 -0.73
C ARG A 124 9.85 -13.35 -0.08
N ARG A 125 9.74 -12.03 0.09
CA ARG A 125 10.84 -11.24 0.63
C ARG A 125 10.37 -9.88 1.11
N PRO A 126 11.20 -9.13 1.85
CA PRO A 126 10.93 -7.73 2.16
C PRO A 126 10.73 -6.92 0.88
N PHE A 127 9.81 -5.97 0.95
CA PHE A 127 9.60 -4.96 -0.07
C PHE A 127 9.76 -3.59 0.55
N VAL A 128 10.69 -2.81 0.04
CA VAL A 128 10.95 -1.43 0.45
C VAL A 128 10.43 -0.50 -0.63
N GLY A 129 9.40 0.28 -0.31
CA GLY A 129 8.81 1.27 -1.21
C GLY A 129 9.52 2.61 -1.09
N TRP A 130 9.49 3.38 -2.17
CA TRP A 130 10.15 4.71 -2.24
C TRP A 130 9.49 5.77 -1.35
N TRP A 131 8.28 5.49 -0.85
CA TRP A 131 7.38 6.45 -0.16
C TRP A 131 7.20 6.15 1.32
N GLU A 132 8.27 5.81 2.03
CA GLU A 132 8.25 5.44 3.45
C GLU A 132 7.32 4.24 3.71
N TYR A 133 7.61 3.14 3.02
CA TYR A 133 6.82 1.91 3.07
C TYR A 133 7.74 0.69 3.11
N LEU A 134 7.46 -0.22 4.04
CA LEU A 134 8.19 -1.47 4.20
C LEU A 134 7.21 -2.59 4.57
N LEU A 135 7.26 -3.66 3.81
CA LEU A 135 6.66 -4.95 4.15
C LEU A 135 7.79 -5.95 4.36
N GLU A 136 7.77 -6.67 5.48
CA GLU A 136 8.81 -7.65 5.80
C GLU A 136 8.72 -8.92 4.95
N ASP A 137 7.53 -9.29 4.47
CA ASP A 137 7.26 -10.54 3.79
C ASP A 137 6.20 -10.37 2.69
N ALA A 138 6.53 -9.60 1.64
CA ALA A 138 5.64 -9.40 0.49
C ALA A 138 5.63 -10.65 -0.41
N LEU A 139 4.49 -10.92 -1.07
CA LEU A 139 4.33 -12.01 -2.04
C LEU A 139 4.53 -11.48 -3.46
N PHE A 140 5.40 -12.13 -4.22
CA PHE A 140 5.62 -11.79 -5.63
C PHE A 140 5.16 -12.91 -6.52
N THR A 141 4.41 -12.57 -7.57
CA THR A 141 3.82 -13.54 -8.48
C THR A 141 4.21 -13.28 -9.93
N ALA A 142 4.23 -14.33 -10.74
CA ALA A 142 4.39 -14.27 -12.19
C ALA A 142 3.48 -15.34 -12.86
N PRO A 143 3.01 -15.12 -14.12
CA PRO A 143 3.20 -13.92 -14.94
C PRO A 143 2.47 -12.69 -14.39
N PRO A 144 2.87 -11.47 -14.81
CA PRO A 144 2.24 -10.25 -14.35
C PRO A 144 0.85 -10.05 -14.92
N ARG A 145 -0.02 -9.39 -14.13
CA ARG A 145 -1.32 -8.91 -14.55
C ARG A 145 -1.37 -7.38 -14.49
N ALA A 146 -1.93 -6.75 -15.53
CA ALA A 146 -2.04 -5.29 -15.58
C ALA A 146 -3.03 -4.75 -14.53
N GLU A 147 -4.17 -5.43 -14.34
CA GLU A 147 -5.24 -5.04 -13.40
C GLU A 147 -4.92 -5.51 -11.96
N HIS A 148 -3.69 -5.33 -11.52
CA HIS A 148 -3.23 -5.79 -10.20
C HIS A 148 -3.74 -4.94 -9.04
N SER A 149 -4.04 -3.66 -9.26
CA SER A 149 -4.41 -2.72 -8.18
C SER A 149 -5.67 -3.17 -7.43
N GLY A 150 -5.51 -3.67 -6.21
CA GLY A 150 -6.59 -4.20 -5.37
C GLY A 150 -7.08 -5.60 -5.76
N ALA A 151 -6.49 -6.26 -6.76
CA ALA A 151 -6.84 -7.63 -7.14
C ALA A 151 -6.61 -8.61 -6.00
N GLY A 152 -7.49 -9.60 -5.86
CA GLY A 152 -7.32 -10.65 -4.86
C GLY A 152 -6.38 -11.75 -5.34
N LEU A 153 -5.47 -12.18 -4.48
CA LEU A 153 -4.67 -13.38 -4.66
C LEU A 153 -5.31 -14.51 -3.87
N PHE A 154 -5.54 -15.65 -4.52
CA PHE A 154 -6.28 -16.78 -3.94
C PHE A 154 -5.45 -18.06 -3.97
N ASP A 155 -5.57 -18.86 -2.89
CA ASP A 155 -4.99 -20.21 -2.82
C ASP A 155 -5.85 -21.25 -3.57
N GLY A 156 -5.34 -22.48 -3.67
CA GLY A 156 -6.05 -23.61 -4.32
C GLY A 156 -7.38 -24.00 -3.65
N SER A 157 -7.67 -23.46 -2.45
CA SER A 157 -8.94 -23.64 -1.74
C SER A 157 -9.89 -22.45 -1.91
N ALA A 158 -9.59 -21.53 -2.83
CA ALA A 158 -10.34 -20.29 -3.07
C ALA A 158 -10.43 -19.36 -1.85
N ARG A 159 -9.41 -19.31 -1.01
CA ARG A 159 -9.30 -18.37 0.12
C ARG A 159 -8.39 -17.22 -0.28
N LEU A 160 -8.76 -16.01 0.11
CA LEU A 160 -7.97 -14.80 -0.14
C LEU A 160 -6.69 -14.81 0.70
N ILE A 161 -5.53 -14.78 0.05
CA ILE A 161 -4.19 -14.82 0.68
C ILE A 161 -3.39 -13.54 0.48
N GLY A 162 -3.84 -12.62 -0.37
CA GLY A 162 -3.18 -11.34 -0.58
C GLY A 162 -3.99 -10.37 -1.42
N VAL A 163 -3.57 -9.10 -1.39
CA VAL A 163 -4.16 -8.02 -2.20
C VAL A 163 -3.09 -7.38 -3.07
N GLY A 164 -3.36 -7.27 -4.35
CA GLY A 164 -2.47 -6.72 -5.35
C GLY A 164 -2.17 -5.24 -5.14
N SER A 165 -0.90 -4.92 -5.17
CA SER A 165 -0.43 -3.55 -4.94
C SER A 165 0.34 -3.01 -6.14
N LEU A 166 1.37 -3.69 -6.60
CA LEU A 166 2.29 -3.12 -7.58
C LEU A 166 2.57 -4.06 -8.75
N TRP A 167 2.90 -3.46 -9.88
CA TRP A 167 3.71 -4.08 -10.91
C TRP A 167 5.19 -3.93 -10.54
N VAL A 168 5.96 -5.00 -10.66
CA VAL A 168 7.41 -5.00 -10.43
C VAL A 168 8.16 -5.52 -11.64
N GLY A 169 9.30 -4.92 -11.95
CA GLY A 169 10.13 -5.32 -13.09
C GLY A 169 10.95 -6.58 -12.86
N ASP A 170 11.27 -6.89 -11.59
CA ASP A 170 12.01 -8.06 -11.16
C ASP A 170 11.30 -8.71 -9.95
N ALA A 171 10.42 -9.65 -10.22
CA ALA A 171 9.69 -10.37 -9.19
C ALA A 171 10.52 -11.46 -8.51
N LEU A 172 11.63 -11.89 -9.12
CA LEU A 172 12.56 -12.88 -8.56
C LEU A 172 13.70 -12.27 -7.73
N ASP A 173 13.95 -10.95 -7.89
CA ASP A 173 15.08 -10.25 -7.26
C ASP A 173 16.45 -10.82 -7.67
N VAL A 174 16.61 -11.06 -8.94
CA VAL A 174 17.84 -11.62 -9.52
C VAL A 174 18.67 -10.58 -10.29
N GLY A 175 18.27 -9.30 -10.22
CA GLY A 175 18.93 -8.22 -10.95
C GLY A 175 18.71 -8.27 -12.46
N ALA A 176 17.70 -9.02 -12.91
CA ALA A 176 17.32 -9.15 -14.30
C ALA A 176 15.81 -8.93 -14.49
N ALA A 177 15.41 -8.55 -15.70
CA ALA A 177 13.98 -8.34 -15.99
C ALA A 177 13.19 -9.65 -15.87
N PHE A 178 12.39 -9.75 -14.82
CA PHE A 178 11.42 -10.81 -14.60
C PHE A 178 10.12 -10.18 -14.06
N PRO A 179 9.28 -9.64 -14.94
CA PRO A 179 8.12 -8.86 -14.51
C PRO A 179 7.10 -9.72 -13.78
N GLY A 180 6.49 -9.13 -12.75
CA GLY A 180 5.48 -9.76 -11.92
C GLY A 180 4.64 -8.74 -11.16
N ASN A 181 3.85 -9.22 -10.21
CA ASN A 181 3.10 -8.36 -9.31
C ASN A 181 3.49 -8.60 -7.86
N MET A 182 3.43 -7.55 -7.05
CA MET A 182 3.60 -7.61 -5.61
C MET A 182 2.23 -7.55 -4.95
N PHE A 183 2.01 -8.47 -4.00
CA PHE A 183 0.80 -8.57 -3.19
C PHE A 183 1.12 -8.36 -1.72
N VAL A 184 0.23 -7.64 -1.03
CA VAL A 184 0.27 -7.48 0.42
C VAL A 184 -0.36 -8.72 1.06
N PRO A 185 0.35 -9.45 1.93
CA PRO A 185 -0.14 -10.67 2.56
C PRO A 185 -1.38 -10.43 3.43
N ILE A 186 -2.39 -11.31 3.31
CA ILE A 186 -3.67 -11.13 4.01
C ILE A 186 -3.55 -11.25 5.53
N ASP A 187 -2.54 -11.95 6.03
CA ASP A 187 -2.35 -12.11 7.47
C ASP A 187 -2.03 -10.78 8.16
N LEU A 188 -1.53 -9.79 7.42
CA LEU A 188 -1.33 -8.44 7.93
C LEU A 188 -2.65 -7.68 8.17
N LEU A 189 -3.76 -8.10 7.52
CA LEU A 189 -5.08 -7.51 7.74
C LEU A 189 -5.74 -8.04 9.02
N LYS A 190 -5.58 -9.33 9.32
CA LYS A 190 -6.33 -10.02 10.39
C LYS A 190 -6.24 -9.32 11.75
N PRO A 191 -5.05 -8.90 12.24
CA PRO A 191 -4.94 -8.25 13.56
C PRO A 191 -5.52 -6.84 13.60
N ILE A 192 -5.68 -6.17 12.46
CA ILE A 192 -6.12 -4.77 12.40
C ILE A 192 -7.54 -4.60 11.84
N LEU A 193 -8.17 -5.64 11.30
CA LEU A 193 -9.46 -5.55 10.63
C LEU A 193 -10.56 -4.98 11.54
N ALA A 194 -10.61 -5.42 12.78
CA ALA A 194 -11.60 -4.94 13.74
C ALA A 194 -11.43 -3.45 14.03
N ASP A 195 -10.20 -2.98 14.17
CA ASP A 195 -9.89 -1.57 14.41
C ASP A 195 -10.26 -0.72 13.20
N LEU A 196 -9.91 -1.16 11.99
CA LEU A 196 -10.23 -0.47 10.75
C LEU A 196 -11.74 -0.29 10.57
N VAL A 197 -12.52 -1.32 10.91
CA VAL A 197 -14.00 -1.26 10.85
C VAL A 197 -14.56 -0.35 11.95
N ALA A 198 -13.97 -0.35 13.15
CA ALA A 198 -14.50 0.39 14.29
C ALA A 198 -14.13 1.88 14.27
N THR A 199 -12.93 2.23 13.84
CA THR A 199 -12.34 3.56 13.99
C THR A 199 -11.74 4.14 12.71
N GLY A 200 -11.74 3.37 11.62
CA GLY A 200 -11.16 3.78 10.34
C GLY A 200 -9.63 3.63 10.26
N ARG A 201 -8.97 3.23 11.34
CA ARG A 201 -7.51 3.10 11.41
C ARG A 201 -7.09 2.06 12.45
N ARG A 202 -5.86 1.55 12.34
CA ARG A 202 -5.32 0.65 13.37
C ARG A 202 -5.20 1.38 14.71
N SER A 203 -5.41 0.66 15.80
CA SER A 203 -5.13 1.13 17.14
C SER A 203 -3.62 1.21 17.41
N GLY A 204 -3.26 2.01 18.42
CA GLY A 204 -1.88 2.20 18.85
C GLY A 204 -1.16 3.36 18.15
N PRO A 205 0.15 3.50 18.40
CA PRO A 205 0.95 4.61 17.93
C PRO A 205 1.05 4.62 16.40
N GLN A 206 0.95 5.81 15.82
CA GLN A 206 1.12 5.98 14.38
C GLN A 206 2.61 6.19 14.07
N ARG A 207 3.06 5.63 12.95
CA ARG A 207 4.46 5.75 12.52
C ARG A 207 4.83 7.20 12.21
N PRO A 208 6.01 7.68 12.68
CA PRO A 208 6.58 8.94 12.22
C PRO A 208 6.66 8.95 10.70
N TRP A 209 6.28 10.07 10.08
CA TRP A 209 6.35 10.26 8.64
C TRP A 209 7.01 11.60 8.32
N LEU A 210 7.84 11.63 7.28
CA LEU A 210 8.61 12.79 6.84
C LEU A 210 8.06 13.43 5.57
N GLY A 211 7.51 12.64 4.67
CA GLY A 211 7.08 13.10 3.35
C GLY A 211 8.20 13.12 2.33
N VAL A 212 9.01 12.09 2.32
CA VAL A 212 10.11 11.89 1.39
C VAL A 212 9.86 10.70 0.47
N TYR A 213 10.44 10.77 -0.72
CA TYR A 213 10.68 9.62 -1.58
C TYR A 213 12.17 9.38 -1.60
N THR A 214 12.58 8.15 -1.36
CA THR A 214 13.99 7.76 -1.31
C THR A 214 14.28 6.62 -2.27
N GLU A 215 15.50 6.55 -2.72
CA GLU A 215 16.02 5.49 -3.58
C GLU A 215 17.31 4.94 -2.99
N GLN A 216 17.50 3.63 -3.08
CA GLN A 216 18.73 2.97 -2.68
C GLN A 216 19.72 3.03 -3.85
N HIS A 217 20.91 3.59 -3.60
CA HIS A 217 22.04 3.51 -4.51
C HIS A 217 23.25 2.98 -3.73
N ASP A 218 23.64 1.75 -4.00
CA ASP A 218 24.60 1.01 -3.17
C ASP A 218 24.16 1.05 -1.69
N ASP A 219 25.03 1.54 -0.80
CA ASP A 219 24.72 1.69 0.63
C ASP A 219 24.18 3.10 0.99
N GLN A 220 23.75 3.89 0.00
CA GLN A 220 23.30 5.25 0.20
C GLN A 220 21.78 5.40 0.01
N VAL A 221 21.17 6.21 0.84
CA VAL A 221 19.75 6.57 0.77
C VAL A 221 19.63 7.97 0.17
N LEU A 222 19.34 8.02 -1.13
CA LEU A 222 19.18 9.26 -1.87
C LEU A 222 17.74 9.77 -1.77
N VAL A 223 17.57 11.04 -1.44
CA VAL A 223 16.27 11.74 -1.51
C VAL A 223 15.94 12.05 -2.97
N SER A 224 15.01 11.30 -3.55
CA SER A 224 14.58 11.50 -4.95
C SER A 224 13.48 12.54 -5.08
N ARG A 225 12.67 12.75 -4.00
CA ARG A 225 11.61 13.77 -3.95
C ARG A 225 11.26 14.13 -2.51
N VAL A 226 10.94 15.40 -2.28
CA VAL A 226 10.34 15.90 -1.04
C VAL A 226 8.94 16.43 -1.34
N LEU A 227 7.95 16.04 -0.55
CA LEU A 227 6.57 16.50 -0.72
C LEU A 227 6.40 17.93 -0.18
N PRO A 228 5.75 18.83 -0.92
CA PRO A 228 5.48 20.19 -0.45
C PRO A 228 4.73 20.19 0.89
N ASP A 229 5.07 21.11 1.78
CA ASP A 229 4.46 21.27 3.12
C ASP A 229 4.57 20.05 4.06
N SER A 230 5.40 19.07 3.71
CA SER A 230 5.72 17.92 4.57
C SER A 230 6.72 18.30 5.68
N PRO A 231 6.90 17.46 6.71
CA PRO A 231 7.97 17.63 7.68
C PRO A 231 9.36 17.81 7.06
N ALA A 232 9.71 16.98 6.08
CA ALA A 232 10.97 17.05 5.36
C ALA A 232 11.15 18.38 4.62
N HIS A 233 10.09 18.87 3.94
CA HIS A 233 10.14 20.17 3.28
C HIS A 233 10.37 21.31 4.28
N ARG A 234 9.68 21.27 5.43
CA ARG A 234 9.80 22.31 6.45
C ARG A 234 11.16 22.37 7.13
N CYS A 235 11.86 21.24 7.27
CA CYS A 235 13.21 21.21 7.85
C CYS A 235 14.32 21.53 6.85
N GLY A 236 13.99 21.70 5.56
CA GLY A 236 14.96 22.07 4.53
C GLY A 236 15.63 20.88 3.83
N LEU A 237 15.12 19.66 4.01
CA LEU A 237 15.56 18.51 3.22
C LEU A 237 15.19 18.71 1.75
N GLN A 238 16.09 18.37 0.83
CA GLN A 238 15.94 18.64 -0.59
C GLN A 238 16.17 17.38 -1.43
N ARG A 239 15.66 17.41 -2.66
CA ARG A 239 16.00 16.40 -3.65
C ARG A 239 17.51 16.42 -3.92
N GLY A 240 18.13 15.26 -3.93
CA GLY A 240 19.56 15.07 -4.13
C GLY A 240 20.37 14.96 -2.84
N ASP A 241 19.77 15.25 -1.69
CA ASP A 241 20.39 14.98 -0.40
C ASP A 241 20.57 13.47 -0.18
N ILE A 242 21.62 13.09 0.54
CA ILE A 242 21.84 11.69 0.95
C ILE A 242 21.62 11.62 2.47
N ILE A 243 20.73 10.75 2.91
CA ILE A 243 20.50 10.50 4.32
C ILE A 243 21.58 9.53 4.80
N LEU A 244 22.36 9.98 5.78
CA LEU A 244 23.50 9.26 6.35
C LEU A 244 23.17 8.59 7.69
N GLY A 245 22.19 9.14 8.42
CA GLY A 245 21.83 8.64 9.74
C GLY A 245 20.55 9.24 10.30
N VAL A 246 20.01 8.59 11.33
CA VAL A 246 18.80 8.95 12.05
C VAL A 246 19.09 8.87 13.55
N ALA A 247 18.75 9.92 14.30
CA ALA A 247 18.88 9.99 15.76
C ALA A 247 20.29 9.62 16.27
N GLY A 248 21.32 10.09 15.55
CA GLY A 248 22.73 9.86 15.92
C GLY A 248 23.35 8.55 15.42
N GLU A 249 22.54 7.66 14.86
CA GLU A 249 22.99 6.37 14.34
C GLU A 249 23.08 6.38 12.81
N SER A 250 24.17 5.83 12.25
CA SER A 250 24.33 5.68 10.81
C SER A 250 23.40 4.62 10.26
N ILE A 251 23.06 4.73 8.97
CA ILE A 251 22.24 3.78 8.24
C ILE A 251 23.00 3.21 7.05
N GLY A 252 22.81 1.92 6.77
CA GLY A 252 23.40 1.21 5.61
C GLY A 252 22.42 1.02 4.44
N GLY A 253 21.19 1.59 4.53
CA GLY A 253 20.22 1.43 3.46
C GLY A 253 18.82 1.93 3.78
N GLN A 254 17.94 1.83 2.78
CA GLN A 254 16.59 2.38 2.82
C GLN A 254 15.69 1.66 3.86
N SER A 255 15.82 0.34 3.99
CA SER A 255 15.08 -0.43 5.00
C SER A 255 15.44 0.05 6.39
N GLU A 256 16.76 0.11 6.70
CA GLU A 256 17.26 0.55 8.00
C GLU A 256 16.88 2.00 8.29
N PHE A 257 16.86 2.86 7.25
CA PHE A 257 16.36 4.24 7.39
C PHE A 257 14.94 4.26 7.93
N TYR A 258 14.02 3.49 7.34
CA TYR A 258 12.63 3.46 7.77
C TYR A 258 12.47 2.83 9.16
N GLU A 259 13.16 1.73 9.44
CA GLU A 259 13.11 1.04 10.73
C GLU A 259 13.60 1.96 11.86
N ARG A 260 14.72 2.66 11.67
CA ARG A 260 15.25 3.61 12.65
C ARG A 260 14.32 4.80 12.84
N LEU A 261 13.80 5.38 11.75
CA LEU A 261 12.84 6.49 11.83
C LEU A 261 11.61 6.09 12.66
N TRP A 262 11.05 4.92 12.38
CA TRP A 262 9.85 4.44 13.09
C TRP A 262 10.13 4.00 14.52
N SER A 263 11.35 3.64 14.86
CA SER A 263 11.77 3.32 16.24
C SER A 263 11.97 4.55 17.11
N CYS A 264 12.05 5.76 16.54
CA CYS A 264 12.21 7.00 17.31
C CYS A 264 10.99 7.38 18.15
N GLY A 265 9.83 6.78 17.90
CA GLY A 265 8.60 7.03 18.66
C GLY A 265 7.35 7.10 17.81
N GLU A 266 6.37 7.87 18.26
CA GLU A 266 5.11 8.08 17.58
C GLU A 266 5.16 9.30 16.63
N ALA A 267 4.23 9.38 15.69
CA ALA A 267 4.05 10.54 14.84
C ALA A 267 3.97 11.83 15.67
N GLY A 268 4.71 12.86 15.25
CA GLY A 268 4.90 14.10 16.02
C GLY A 268 6.22 14.15 16.80
N VAL A 269 6.97 13.05 16.91
CA VAL A 269 8.30 13.02 17.52
C VAL A 269 9.27 13.90 16.71
N GLU A 270 10.19 14.56 17.41
CA GLU A 270 11.33 15.24 16.78
C GLU A 270 12.47 14.25 16.56
N VAL A 271 13.02 14.24 15.36
CA VAL A 271 14.11 13.34 14.95
C VAL A 271 15.23 14.16 14.32
N ASP A 272 16.46 13.89 14.71
CA ASP A 272 17.65 14.48 14.09
C ASP A 272 18.09 13.58 12.92
N LEU A 273 18.17 14.15 11.72
CA LEU A 273 18.66 13.50 10.51
C LEU A 273 20.06 14.00 10.19
N HIS A 274 21.01 13.11 10.00
CA HIS A 274 22.30 13.43 9.43
C HIS A 274 22.21 13.28 7.91
N VAL A 275 22.47 14.35 7.18
CA VAL A 275 22.35 14.40 5.73
C VAL A 275 23.60 14.98 5.07
N LEU A 276 23.96 14.46 3.91
CA LEU A 276 24.92 15.10 3.02
C LEU A 276 24.16 16.02 2.06
N GLN A 277 24.28 17.32 2.27
CA GLN A 277 23.67 18.38 1.48
C GLN A 277 24.76 19.33 1.00
N ASP A 278 24.81 19.65 -0.29
CA ASP A 278 25.82 20.53 -0.90
C ASP A 278 27.28 20.18 -0.52
N LYS A 279 27.59 18.87 -0.49
CA LYS A 279 28.91 18.32 -0.12
C LYS A 279 29.30 18.57 1.35
N LYS A 280 28.36 18.91 2.21
CA LYS A 280 28.56 19.09 3.65
C LYS A 280 27.63 18.18 4.43
N VAL A 281 28.14 17.59 5.48
CA VAL A 281 27.30 16.88 6.44
C VAL A 281 26.62 17.92 7.32
N THR A 282 25.29 17.86 7.36
CA THR A 282 24.41 18.76 8.10
C THR A 282 23.46 17.94 8.96
N GLU A 283 23.17 18.43 10.14
CA GLU A 283 22.11 17.89 10.99
C GLU A 283 20.82 18.68 10.79
N LEU A 284 19.74 17.99 10.45
CA LEU A 284 18.41 18.58 10.30
C LEU A 284 17.48 18.01 11.34
N ARG A 285 16.91 18.88 12.19
CA ARG A 285 15.87 18.49 13.15
C ARG A 285 14.52 18.54 12.50
N VAL A 286 13.83 17.41 12.51
CA VAL A 286 12.53 17.22 11.84
C VAL A 286 11.47 16.86 12.85
N LYS A 287 10.42 17.65 12.95
CA LYS A 287 9.21 17.26 13.67
C LYS A 287 8.34 16.43 12.72
N THR A 288 8.27 15.14 12.96
CA THR A 288 7.48 14.19 12.16
C THR A 288 5.97 14.46 12.30
N MET A 289 5.16 13.79 11.51
CA MET A 289 3.69 13.87 11.61
C MET A 289 3.06 12.51 11.26
N ASP A 290 1.76 12.37 11.53
CA ASP A 290 0.95 11.30 10.97
C ASP A 290 0.72 11.57 9.48
N ARG A 291 1.00 10.59 8.64
CA ARG A 291 0.82 10.72 7.18
C ARG A 291 -0.62 11.07 6.80
N LEU A 292 -1.62 10.56 7.53
CA LEU A 292 -3.02 10.86 7.24
C LEU A 292 -3.38 12.33 7.49
N GLU A 293 -2.68 13.03 8.39
CA GLU A 293 -2.85 14.47 8.61
C GLU A 293 -2.33 15.32 7.44
N TYR A 294 -1.43 14.77 6.63
CA TYR A 294 -0.92 15.45 5.45
C TYR A 294 -1.94 15.52 4.32
N PHE A 295 -2.72 14.45 4.14
CA PHE A 295 -3.74 14.38 3.11
C PHE A 295 -5.02 15.10 3.56
N LYS A 296 -5.83 15.54 2.60
CA LYS A 296 -7.14 16.07 2.90
C LYS A 296 -8.04 14.96 3.44
N PRO A 297 -8.87 15.23 4.49
CA PRO A 297 -9.76 14.23 5.04
C PRO A 297 -10.77 13.77 3.98
N TRP A 298 -11.17 12.50 4.06
CA TRP A 298 -12.26 11.98 3.26
C TRP A 298 -13.56 12.74 3.57
N THR A 299 -14.28 13.12 2.53
CA THR A 299 -15.68 13.60 2.68
C THR A 299 -16.58 12.38 2.67
N PHE A 300 -17.23 12.10 3.80
CA PHE A 300 -18.21 11.05 3.96
C PHE A 300 -19.61 11.52 3.54
#